data_35df2a37b3535c77551647ca05cd37cb
#
_entry.id   35df2a37b3535c77551647ca05cd37cb
#
_cell.length_a   1.000
_cell.length_b   1.000
_cell.length_c   1.000
_cell.angle_alpha   90.00
_cell.angle_beta   90.00
_cell.angle_gamma   90.00
#
_symmetry.space_group_name_H-M   'P 1'
#
loop_
_entity.id
_entity.type
_entity.pdbx_description
1 polymer ?
#
loop_
_entity_poly.entity_id
_entity_poly.type
_entity_poly.pdbx_seq_one_letter_code
_entity_poly.pdbx_strand_id
1 'polypeptide(L)'
;MAFLRIVLIVAAFVGLASCGGKFRTYHGPEITSIQVHKADRKMYLLHNNKVVKTYDIGLGGNPVGHKQFEGDLKTPEGSYTITHRNPKSTYHLSLGISYPNADDRAYAASQGKQPGGDIFIHGAPPKAVRKSVRDNDWTAGCIAVTDKEIEMIYAMVKPGTPIHILP
;
A
#
# COMPACT_ATOMS: atom_id res chain seq x y z
N MET A 1 22.42 9.18 -52.35
CA MET A 1 22.81 9.72 -51.03
C MET A 1 21.62 10.23 -50.20
N ALA A 2 20.50 10.63 -50.79
CA ALA A 2 19.31 11.09 -50.05
C ALA A 2 18.54 9.95 -49.32
N PHE A 3 18.45 8.75 -49.90
CA PHE A 3 17.79 7.59 -49.33
C PHE A 3 18.41 7.07 -48.04
N LEU A 4 19.72 7.14 -47.92
CA LEU A 4 20.46 6.69 -46.74
C LEU A 4 20.26 7.62 -45.52
N ARG A 5 20.00 8.89 -45.77
CA ARG A 5 19.71 9.89 -44.70
C ARG A 5 18.31 9.73 -44.10
N ILE A 6 17.34 9.33 -44.91
CA ILE A 6 15.93 9.10 -44.45
C ILE A 6 15.85 7.85 -43.58
N VAL A 7 16.57 6.79 -43.91
CA VAL A 7 16.60 5.54 -43.12
C VAL A 7 17.22 5.77 -41.71
N LEU A 8 18.25 6.62 -41.60
CA LEU A 8 18.86 6.99 -40.33
C LEU A 8 17.98 7.82 -39.43
N ILE A 9 17.10 8.67 -39.99
CA ILE A 9 16.15 9.49 -39.20
C ILE A 9 15.01 8.64 -38.68
N VAL A 10 14.52 7.64 -39.42
CA VAL A 10 13.46 6.72 -38.98
C VAL A 10 13.94 5.77 -37.88
N ALA A 11 15.20 5.33 -37.93
CA ALA A 11 15.81 4.46 -36.91
C ALA A 11 16.02 5.16 -35.55
N ALA A 12 16.15 6.50 -35.53
CA ALA A 12 16.31 7.27 -34.30
C ALA A 12 15.02 7.47 -33.50
N PHE A 13 13.82 7.25 -34.10
CA PHE A 13 12.52 7.41 -33.43
C PHE A 13 11.99 6.12 -32.76
N VAL A 14 12.60 4.97 -32.99
CA VAL A 14 12.15 3.69 -32.41
C VAL A 14 12.73 3.44 -31.01
N GLY A 15 13.62 4.29 -30.50
CA GLY A 15 14.39 4.09 -29.25
C GLY A 15 13.76 4.67 -27.97
N LEU A 16 12.58 5.31 -28.01
CA LEU A 16 11.90 5.85 -26.83
C LEU A 16 10.79 4.89 -26.35
N ALA A 17 11.14 3.61 -26.17
CA ALA A 17 10.36 2.76 -25.28
C ALA A 17 10.55 3.31 -23.87
N SER A 18 9.65 4.19 -23.44
CA SER A 18 9.52 4.67 -22.08
C SER A 18 9.48 3.45 -21.14
N CYS A 19 10.57 3.19 -20.44
CA CYS A 19 10.53 2.39 -19.21
C CYS A 19 9.56 3.13 -18.27
N GLY A 20 8.30 2.73 -18.26
CA GLY A 20 7.27 3.33 -17.41
C GLY A 20 7.74 3.27 -15.96
N GLY A 21 8.16 4.41 -15.42
CA GLY A 21 8.58 4.53 -14.03
C GLY A 21 7.48 4.05 -13.09
N LYS A 22 7.82 3.67 -11.86
CA LYS A 22 6.87 3.23 -10.82
C LYS A 22 5.90 4.33 -10.33
N PHE A 23 6.07 5.55 -10.77
CA PHE A 23 5.20 6.67 -10.41
C PHE A 23 4.14 6.86 -11.49
N ARG A 24 2.87 6.74 -11.06
CA ARG A 24 1.70 6.94 -11.91
C ARG A 24 1.13 8.34 -11.71
N THR A 25 0.39 8.82 -12.71
CA THR A 25 -0.44 10.01 -12.61
C THR A 25 -1.90 9.58 -12.47
N TYR A 26 -2.65 10.27 -11.61
CA TYR A 26 -4.06 10.03 -11.38
C TYR A 26 -4.85 11.32 -11.59
N HIS A 27 -5.90 11.26 -12.39
CA HIS A 27 -6.77 12.39 -12.76
C HIS A 27 -8.23 12.18 -12.37
N GLY A 28 -8.53 11.16 -11.57
CA GLY A 28 -9.89 10.86 -11.09
C GLY A 28 -10.28 11.65 -9.85
N PRO A 29 -11.43 11.31 -9.24
CA PRO A 29 -11.92 11.93 -8.01
C PRO A 29 -10.92 11.79 -6.86
N GLU A 30 -10.79 12.83 -6.03
CA GLU A 30 -9.93 12.77 -4.84
C GLU A 30 -10.35 11.63 -3.90
N ILE A 31 -9.38 10.89 -3.37
CA ILE A 31 -9.66 9.88 -2.36
C ILE A 31 -9.79 10.56 -1.00
N THR A 32 -10.99 10.52 -0.44
CA THR A 32 -11.33 11.16 0.83
C THR A 32 -11.23 10.21 2.03
N SER A 33 -11.26 8.89 1.79
CA SER A 33 -11.05 7.88 2.82
C SER A 33 -10.68 6.52 2.24
N ILE A 34 -10.14 5.66 3.10
CA ILE A 34 -9.84 4.26 2.83
C ILE A 34 -10.62 3.41 3.83
N GLN A 35 -11.23 2.31 3.35
CA GLN A 35 -11.79 1.27 4.21
C GLN A 35 -11.10 -0.06 3.93
N VAL A 36 -10.74 -0.76 4.99
CA VAL A 36 -10.15 -2.10 4.94
C VAL A 36 -11.09 -3.04 5.67
N HIS A 37 -11.56 -4.09 5.00
CA HIS A 37 -12.35 -5.17 5.55
C HIS A 37 -11.45 -6.40 5.65
N LYS A 38 -10.96 -6.70 6.84
CA LYS A 38 -9.96 -7.75 7.07
C LYS A 38 -10.51 -9.14 6.76
N ALA A 39 -11.76 -9.42 7.17
CA ALA A 39 -12.40 -10.71 6.89
C ALA A 39 -12.49 -11.00 5.39
N ASP A 40 -12.82 -9.97 4.60
CA ASP A 40 -13.01 -10.08 3.15
C ASP A 40 -11.70 -9.99 2.36
N ARG A 41 -10.60 -9.62 3.01
CA ARG A 41 -9.31 -9.28 2.36
C ARG A 41 -9.50 -8.23 1.26
N LYS A 42 -10.32 -7.19 1.56
CA LYS A 42 -10.61 -6.10 0.63
C LYS A 42 -10.20 -4.75 1.21
N MET A 43 -9.69 -3.91 0.33
CA MET A 43 -9.45 -2.48 0.60
C MET A 43 -10.17 -1.65 -0.45
N TYR A 44 -10.89 -0.66 0.03
CA TYR A 44 -11.69 0.26 -0.78
C TYR A 44 -11.12 1.67 -0.67
N LEU A 45 -10.89 2.32 -1.80
CA LEU A 45 -10.60 3.75 -1.87
C LEU A 45 -11.89 4.49 -2.21
N LEU A 46 -12.27 5.46 -1.38
CA LEU A 46 -13.54 6.16 -1.50
C LEU A 46 -13.36 7.65 -1.83
N HIS A 47 -14.25 8.16 -2.65
CA HIS A 47 -14.56 9.59 -2.76
C HIS A 47 -15.89 9.84 -2.08
N ASN A 48 -15.86 10.52 -0.92
CA ASN A 48 -17.00 10.60 -0.03
C ASN A 48 -17.48 9.16 0.31
N ASN A 49 -18.74 8.83 0.01
CA ASN A 49 -19.31 7.50 0.27
C ASN A 49 -19.33 6.58 -0.96
N LYS A 50 -18.65 6.98 -2.06
CA LYS A 50 -18.63 6.20 -3.30
C LYS A 50 -17.28 5.47 -3.45
N VAL A 51 -17.33 4.17 -3.67
CA VAL A 51 -16.13 3.37 -3.98
C VAL A 51 -15.58 3.78 -5.35
N VAL A 52 -14.34 4.22 -5.38
CA VAL A 52 -13.59 4.56 -6.59
C VAL A 52 -12.78 3.37 -7.08
N LYS A 53 -12.15 2.65 -6.15
CA LYS A 53 -11.33 1.45 -6.43
C LYS A 53 -11.47 0.43 -5.31
N THR A 54 -11.33 -0.84 -5.69
CA THR A 54 -11.27 -1.99 -4.78
C THR A 54 -10.01 -2.79 -5.07
N TYR A 55 -9.36 -3.28 -4.02
CA TYR A 55 -8.15 -4.09 -4.10
C TYR A 55 -8.28 -5.34 -3.23
N ASP A 56 -7.75 -6.46 -3.72
CA ASP A 56 -7.46 -7.62 -2.90
C ASP A 56 -6.19 -7.35 -2.10
N ILE A 57 -6.17 -7.74 -0.83
CA ILE A 57 -5.05 -7.45 0.07
C ILE A 57 -4.57 -8.70 0.81
N GLY A 58 -3.29 -8.71 1.17
CA GLY A 58 -2.74 -9.59 2.19
C GLY A 58 -2.57 -8.83 3.50
N LEU A 59 -2.62 -9.53 4.60
CA LEU A 59 -2.55 -8.98 5.96
C LEU A 59 -1.37 -9.57 6.75
N GLY A 60 -1.32 -9.29 8.04
CA GLY A 60 -0.43 -9.95 8.98
C GLY A 60 -0.70 -11.45 9.07
N GLY A 61 0.33 -12.25 9.39
CA GLY A 61 0.25 -13.71 9.45
C GLY A 61 -0.72 -14.27 10.52
N ASN A 62 -1.21 -13.43 11.42
CA ASN A 62 -2.27 -13.73 12.38
C ASN A 62 -3.38 -12.66 12.24
N PRO A 63 -4.24 -12.74 11.20
CA PRO A 63 -5.07 -11.61 10.78
C PRO A 63 -6.27 -11.33 11.68
N VAL A 64 -6.68 -12.27 12.52
CA VAL A 64 -7.90 -12.15 13.33
C VAL A 64 -7.67 -11.28 14.56
N GLY A 65 -8.51 -10.27 14.73
CA GLY A 65 -8.49 -9.32 15.85
C GLY A 65 -7.48 -8.19 15.66
N HIS A 66 -7.57 -7.24 16.57
CA HIS A 66 -6.77 -6.03 16.59
C HIS A 66 -5.29 -6.29 16.97
N LYS A 67 -4.36 -5.59 16.32
CA LYS A 67 -2.94 -5.55 16.72
C LYS A 67 -2.79 -4.87 18.08
N GLN A 68 -2.11 -5.54 19.00
CA GLN A 68 -1.89 -5.06 20.37
C GLN A 68 -0.43 -4.91 20.73
N PHE A 69 0.43 -5.79 20.20
CA PHE A 69 1.83 -5.86 20.58
C PHE A 69 2.76 -6.04 19.38
N GLU A 70 3.99 -5.64 19.57
CA GLU A 70 5.07 -5.99 18.64
C GLU A 70 5.18 -7.52 18.53
N GLY A 71 5.33 -8.03 17.30
CA GLY A 71 5.48 -9.45 17.02
C GLY A 71 4.21 -10.29 17.03
N ASP A 72 3.03 -9.73 17.31
CA ASP A 72 1.76 -10.46 17.30
C ASP A 72 1.26 -10.85 15.90
N LEU A 73 1.92 -10.37 14.85
CA LEU A 73 1.63 -10.59 13.44
C LEU A 73 0.22 -10.14 13.03
N LYS A 74 -0.41 -9.27 13.80
CA LYS A 74 -1.76 -8.76 13.52
C LYS A 74 -1.71 -7.44 12.77
N THR A 75 -2.68 -7.22 11.90
CA THR A 75 -2.99 -5.92 11.31
C THR A 75 -3.93 -5.17 12.26
N PRO A 76 -3.67 -3.89 12.60
CA PRO A 76 -4.51 -3.14 13.52
C PRO A 76 -5.93 -2.98 12.99
N GLU A 77 -6.90 -2.87 13.90
CA GLU A 77 -8.28 -2.47 13.66
C GLU A 77 -8.53 -1.10 14.28
N GLY A 78 -9.37 -0.29 13.66
CA GLY A 78 -9.68 1.05 14.15
C GLY A 78 -9.52 2.13 13.10
N SER A 79 -9.49 3.38 13.54
CA SER A 79 -9.38 4.57 12.70
C SER A 79 -7.99 5.20 12.82
N TYR A 80 -7.34 5.36 11.68
CA TYR A 80 -6.00 5.92 11.54
C TYR A 80 -5.95 6.91 10.38
N THR A 81 -4.77 7.43 10.09
CA THR A 81 -4.51 8.29 8.92
C THR A 81 -3.28 7.82 8.17
N ILE A 82 -3.21 8.13 6.89
CA ILE A 82 -1.98 7.98 6.10
C ILE A 82 -1.02 9.08 6.50
N THR A 83 0.16 8.70 7.02
CA THR A 83 1.13 9.65 7.57
C THR A 83 2.08 10.20 6.52
N HIS A 84 2.60 9.33 5.66
CA HIS A 84 3.62 9.70 4.68
C HIS A 84 3.66 8.70 3.52
N ARG A 85 4.35 9.13 2.47
CA ARG A 85 4.62 8.36 1.25
C ARG A 85 6.11 8.02 1.20
N ASN A 86 6.44 6.72 1.05
CA ASN A 86 7.82 6.27 0.95
C ASN A 86 8.14 5.76 -0.47
N PRO A 87 8.83 6.56 -1.29
CA PRO A 87 9.24 6.17 -2.64
C PRO A 87 10.41 5.18 -2.69
N LYS A 88 11.11 4.99 -1.55
CA LYS A 88 12.29 4.12 -1.44
C LYS A 88 12.00 2.86 -0.61
N SER A 89 10.73 2.43 -0.56
CA SER A 89 10.34 1.22 0.15
C SER A 89 11.02 -0.02 -0.43
N THR A 90 11.50 -0.90 0.45
CA THR A 90 11.98 -2.26 0.09
C THR A 90 10.89 -3.08 -0.61
N TYR A 91 9.62 -2.74 -0.35
CA TYR A 91 8.43 -3.34 -0.95
C TYR A 91 7.87 -2.47 -2.08
N HIS A 92 8.74 -1.99 -2.97
CA HIS A 92 8.46 -1.18 -4.14
C HIS A 92 8.07 0.27 -3.81
N LEU A 93 6.89 0.50 -3.26
CA LEU A 93 6.36 1.77 -2.72
C LEU A 93 5.59 1.46 -1.44
N SER A 94 5.47 2.45 -0.52
CA SER A 94 4.60 2.29 0.64
C SER A 94 3.98 3.59 1.12
N LEU A 95 2.86 3.45 1.84
CA LEU A 95 2.13 4.51 2.54
C LEU A 95 2.09 4.16 4.03
N GLY A 96 2.60 5.02 4.90
CA GLY A 96 2.59 4.82 6.34
C GLY A 96 1.20 5.03 6.94
N ILE A 97 0.85 4.21 7.93
CA ILE A 97 -0.39 4.32 8.72
C ILE A 97 -0.03 4.80 10.13
N SER A 98 -0.86 5.64 10.73
CA SER A 98 -0.58 6.29 12.04
C SER A 98 -0.74 5.36 13.26
N TYR A 99 -0.70 4.04 13.06
CA TYR A 99 -0.59 3.09 14.16
C TYR A 99 0.82 3.14 14.79
N PRO A 100 0.97 3.08 16.12
CA PRO A 100 -0.06 3.06 17.14
C PRO A 100 -0.60 4.45 17.48
N ASN A 101 -1.90 4.55 17.74
CA ASN A 101 -2.52 5.75 18.33
C ASN A 101 -2.31 5.82 19.85
N ALA A 102 -2.95 6.75 20.56
CA ALA A 102 -2.79 6.91 21.99
C ALA A 102 -3.34 5.70 22.79
N ASP A 103 -4.48 5.16 22.36
CA ASP A 103 -5.14 4.04 23.02
C ASP A 103 -4.33 2.74 22.83
N ASP A 104 -3.80 2.51 21.62
CA ASP A 104 -2.92 1.38 21.33
C ASP A 104 -1.70 1.38 22.25
N ARG A 105 -1.06 2.55 22.41
CA ARG A 105 0.11 2.70 23.30
C ARG A 105 -0.27 2.49 24.77
N ALA A 106 -1.37 3.07 25.23
CA ALA A 106 -1.82 2.94 26.61
C ALA A 106 -2.13 1.48 26.94
N TYR A 107 -2.81 0.77 26.05
CA TYR A 107 -3.11 -0.65 26.24
C TYR A 107 -1.83 -1.48 26.31
N ALA A 108 -0.91 -1.34 25.37
CA ALA A 108 0.34 -2.09 25.38
C ALA A 108 1.16 -1.83 26.65
N ALA A 109 1.26 -0.56 27.09
CA ALA A 109 1.94 -0.16 28.31
C ALA A 109 1.31 -0.78 29.55
N SER A 110 -0.03 -0.86 29.63
CA SER A 110 -0.75 -1.51 30.74
C SER A 110 -0.42 -3.00 30.88
N GLN A 111 0.02 -3.62 29.78
CA GLN A 111 0.44 -5.02 29.71
C GLN A 111 1.96 -5.19 29.82
N GLY A 112 2.71 -4.12 30.08
CA GLY A 112 4.19 -4.14 30.13
C GLY A 112 4.84 -4.48 28.80
N LYS A 113 4.18 -4.18 27.67
CA LYS A 113 4.64 -4.52 26.31
C LYS A 113 4.74 -3.28 25.42
N GLN A 114 5.43 -3.45 24.29
CA GLN A 114 5.47 -2.46 23.23
C GLN A 114 4.36 -2.74 22.21
N PRO A 115 3.68 -1.71 21.68
CA PRO A 115 2.64 -1.89 20.66
C PRO A 115 3.23 -2.29 19.30
N GLY A 116 4.52 -2.00 19.08
CA GLY A 116 5.14 -2.01 17.77
C GLY A 116 4.74 -0.78 16.94
N GLY A 117 4.94 -0.87 15.63
CA GLY A 117 4.69 0.25 14.71
C GLY A 117 5.00 -0.17 13.29
N ASP A 118 5.38 0.81 12.45
CA ASP A 118 5.78 0.58 11.06
C ASP A 118 4.72 -0.20 10.25
N ILE A 119 3.46 0.16 10.44
CA ILE A 119 2.35 -0.39 9.67
C ILE A 119 2.18 0.43 8.39
N PHE A 120 2.23 -0.27 7.26
CA PHE A 120 2.16 0.33 5.93
C PHE A 120 1.15 -0.37 5.03
N ILE A 121 0.67 0.35 4.00
CA ILE A 121 0.18 -0.25 2.76
C ILE A 121 1.38 -0.31 1.82
N HIS A 122 1.73 -1.48 1.26
CA HIS A 122 2.94 -1.64 0.45
C HIS A 122 2.78 -2.66 -0.68
N GLY A 123 3.71 -2.65 -1.63
CA GLY A 123 3.77 -3.59 -2.74
C GLY A 123 4.29 -4.98 -2.34
N ALA A 124 4.56 -5.81 -3.33
CA ALA A 124 5.06 -7.16 -3.14
C ALA A 124 6.48 -7.18 -2.53
N PRO A 125 6.87 -8.24 -1.86
CA PRO A 125 8.23 -8.41 -1.37
C PRO A 125 9.23 -8.55 -2.53
N PRO A 126 10.54 -8.35 -2.28
CA PRO A 126 11.57 -8.60 -3.27
C PRO A 126 11.42 -9.98 -3.91
N LYS A 127 11.80 -10.11 -5.20
CA LYS A 127 11.58 -11.34 -5.99
C LYS A 127 12.05 -12.63 -5.31
N ALA A 128 13.17 -12.57 -4.57
CA ALA A 128 13.74 -13.72 -3.87
C ALA A 128 12.82 -14.32 -2.79
N VAL A 129 11.92 -13.51 -2.22
CA VAL A 129 11.00 -13.92 -1.14
C VAL A 129 9.54 -13.67 -1.52
N ARG A 130 9.28 -13.39 -2.80
CA ARG A 130 7.93 -13.05 -3.29
C ARG A 130 6.98 -14.22 -3.10
N LYS A 131 5.95 -13.97 -2.30
CA LYS A 131 4.77 -14.81 -2.16
C LYS A 131 3.60 -14.15 -2.87
N SER A 132 2.58 -14.93 -3.25
CA SER A 132 1.34 -14.35 -3.71
C SER A 132 0.69 -13.57 -2.57
N VAL A 133 0.45 -12.28 -2.79
CA VAL A 133 -0.27 -11.42 -1.81
C VAL A 133 -1.76 -11.76 -1.72
N ARG A 134 -2.28 -12.53 -2.69
CA ARG A 134 -3.69 -12.91 -2.74
C ARG A 134 -3.99 -14.20 -1.98
N ASP A 135 -2.99 -15.05 -1.81
CA ASP A 135 -3.18 -16.41 -1.32
C ASP A 135 -2.80 -16.59 0.16
N ASN A 136 -2.03 -15.65 0.74
CA ASN A 136 -1.53 -15.78 2.11
C ASN A 136 -1.36 -14.45 2.82
N ASP A 137 -1.80 -14.37 4.07
CA ASP A 137 -1.45 -13.32 5.01
C ASP A 137 -0.02 -13.58 5.48
N TRP A 138 0.93 -12.76 5.02
CA TRP A 138 2.37 -13.05 5.16
C TRP A 138 3.16 -11.92 5.83
N THR A 139 2.53 -10.79 6.11
CA THR A 139 3.22 -9.63 6.67
C THR A 139 3.36 -9.73 8.19
N ALA A 140 4.13 -8.84 8.78
CA ALA A 140 4.20 -8.70 10.25
C ALA A 140 3.08 -7.79 10.81
N GLY A 141 2.09 -7.43 9.98
CA GLY A 141 0.95 -6.58 10.33
C GLY A 141 0.61 -5.52 9.28
N CYS A 142 1.42 -5.35 8.26
CA CYS A 142 1.17 -4.44 7.15
C CYS A 142 0.05 -4.96 6.22
N ILE A 143 -0.44 -4.07 5.37
CA ILE A 143 -1.41 -4.37 4.30
C ILE A 143 -0.63 -4.47 2.99
N ALA A 144 -0.63 -5.64 2.37
CA ALA A 144 0.10 -5.91 1.14
C ALA A 144 -0.82 -5.93 -0.08
N VAL A 145 -0.34 -5.37 -1.19
CA VAL A 145 -0.95 -5.41 -2.52
C VAL A 145 0.12 -5.76 -3.56
N THR A 146 -0.23 -5.87 -4.83
CA THR A 146 0.76 -6.04 -5.90
C THR A 146 1.53 -4.73 -6.18
N ASP A 147 2.71 -4.83 -6.84
CA ASP A 147 3.50 -3.66 -7.22
C ASP A 147 2.72 -2.69 -8.11
N LYS A 148 1.93 -3.20 -9.05
CA LYS A 148 1.09 -2.37 -9.94
C LYS A 148 -0.04 -1.67 -9.19
N GLU A 149 -0.61 -2.34 -8.19
CA GLU A 149 -1.67 -1.78 -7.35
C GLU A 149 -1.14 -0.68 -6.45
N ILE A 150 0.01 -0.91 -5.76
CA ILE A 150 0.58 0.15 -4.93
C ILE A 150 1.04 1.37 -5.74
N GLU A 151 1.45 1.23 -7.00
CA GLU A 151 1.75 2.36 -7.88
C GLU A 151 0.51 3.27 -8.06
N MET A 152 -0.67 2.67 -8.27
CA MET A 152 -1.94 3.40 -8.40
C MET A 152 -2.40 3.97 -7.05
N ILE A 153 -2.38 3.19 -5.99
CA ILE A 153 -2.74 3.64 -4.64
C ILE A 153 -1.86 4.82 -4.23
N TYR A 154 -0.56 4.73 -4.51
CA TYR A 154 0.41 5.78 -4.22
C TYR A 154 0.13 7.07 -5.00
N ALA A 155 -0.35 6.99 -6.24
CA ALA A 155 -0.76 8.15 -7.03
C ALA A 155 -2.06 8.79 -6.52
N MET A 156 -3.00 7.97 -6.02
CA MET A 156 -4.35 8.38 -5.62
C MET A 156 -4.42 8.92 -4.18
N VAL A 157 -3.64 8.33 -3.26
CA VAL A 157 -3.77 8.58 -1.81
C VAL A 157 -2.71 9.60 -1.36
N LYS A 158 -3.14 10.58 -0.56
CA LYS A 158 -2.29 11.64 0.00
C LYS A 158 -2.08 11.43 1.51
N PRO A 159 -0.98 11.94 2.09
CA PRO A 159 -0.88 12.09 3.55
C PRO A 159 -2.08 12.86 4.10
N GLY A 160 -2.56 12.45 5.28
CA GLY A 160 -3.77 12.98 5.91
C GLY A 160 -5.05 12.23 5.53
N THR A 161 -5.05 11.38 4.50
CA THR A 161 -6.23 10.56 4.14
C THR A 161 -6.61 9.63 5.31
N PRO A 162 -7.86 9.68 5.83
CA PRO A 162 -8.34 8.74 6.83
C PRO A 162 -8.36 7.29 6.31
N ILE A 163 -8.05 6.35 7.19
CA ILE A 163 -8.14 4.91 6.94
C ILE A 163 -8.87 4.24 8.11
N HIS A 164 -9.91 3.48 7.79
CA HIS A 164 -10.70 2.69 8.73
C HIS A 164 -10.47 1.21 8.47
N ILE A 165 -9.94 0.50 9.45
CA ILE A 165 -9.61 -0.92 9.35
C ILE A 165 -10.63 -1.68 10.21
N LEU A 166 -11.48 -2.44 9.55
CA LEU A 166 -12.58 -3.19 10.13
C LEU A 166 -12.20 -4.69 10.23
N PRO A 167 -12.78 -5.42 11.18
CA PRO A 167 -12.62 -6.87 11.30
C PRO A 167 -12.83 -7.68 10.02
#